data_8d82bc68ad43be4a256d3f20c427c32b
#
_entry.id   8d82bc68ad43be4a256d3f20c427c32b
#
_cell.length_a   1.000
_cell.length_b   1.000
_cell.length_c   1.000
_cell.angle_alpha   90.00
_cell.angle_beta   90.00
_cell.angle_gamma   90.00
#
_symmetry.space_group_name_H-M   'P 1'
#
loop_
_entity.id
_entity.type
_entity.pdbx_description
1 polymer ?
#
loop_
_entity_poly.entity_id
_entity_poly.type
_entity_poly.pdbx_seq_one_letter_code
_entity_poly.pdbx_strand_id
1 'polypeptide(L)'
;SPLLAVFALLVAPVAALCSWWLGKRLKRLQGKVQESESEYRSFLQESLANLLIVKAFTGEDRAVERLTKLREERFYWVYRKTGLGTASSTVMSLAFQGGYLIAFSYGAWQLSRQQITYGTMSVFLTLVNRVQAPILGLAQQIPRIIALLTSAGRIMELQRIPGEQRAAGEIRGWEIGVELRNVCFGYTREPVLKRVNLKICPGEFVAIAGESGIGKTTLIRILMAFLETGAGTVDFYNGSGQRQETGAFVRKFIAYVPQGNTLFSGTVRENLQMGREDASEEELWAALKLASGENFVRSLPEGLDTVIGERGHGLSEGQAQRIAIARAFLRRAPFLILDEATSALDEATEVAVLQGLRALEPRPTCLLITHRKGVLKYCDRELCIREGSVTEECSTTTICTA
;
A
#
# COMPACT_ATOMS: atom_id res chain seq x y z
N SER A 1 12.07 41.10 -47.96
CA SER A 1 12.21 40.26 -49.16
C SER A 1 11.53 38.92 -48.90
N PRO A 2 10.75 38.36 -49.83
CA PRO A 2 10.01 37.11 -49.62
C PRO A 2 10.96 35.91 -49.39
N LEU A 3 12.16 35.96 -49.89
CA LEU A 3 13.20 34.93 -49.75
C LEU A 3 13.60 34.68 -48.29
N LEU A 4 13.71 35.71 -47.46
CA LEU A 4 14.02 35.61 -46.03
C LEU A 4 12.89 35.04 -45.21
N ALA A 5 11.63 35.39 -45.57
CA ALA A 5 10.44 34.82 -44.93
C ALA A 5 10.33 33.32 -45.20
N VAL A 6 10.64 32.86 -46.41
CA VAL A 6 10.64 31.44 -46.80
C VAL A 6 11.76 30.71 -46.05
N PHE A 7 12.96 31.31 -45.90
CA PHE A 7 14.07 30.69 -45.15
C PHE A 7 13.75 30.55 -43.65
N ALA A 8 13.15 31.57 -43.03
CA ALA A 8 12.71 31.51 -41.66
C ALA A 8 11.60 30.47 -41.45
N LEU A 9 10.69 30.29 -42.40
CA LEU A 9 9.63 29.32 -42.39
C LEU A 9 10.14 27.87 -42.57
N LEU A 10 11.21 27.64 -43.33
CA LEU A 10 11.84 26.34 -43.52
C LEU A 10 12.61 25.81 -42.31
N VAL A 11 13.18 26.69 -41.49
CA VAL A 11 13.92 26.30 -40.30
C VAL A 11 13.01 25.69 -39.23
N ALA A 12 11.77 26.18 -39.11
CA ALA A 12 10.83 25.71 -38.08
C ALA A 12 10.44 24.21 -38.23
N PRO A 13 10.04 23.69 -39.39
CA PRO A 13 9.71 22.28 -39.55
C PRO A 13 10.93 21.35 -39.40
N VAL A 14 12.12 21.79 -39.83
CA VAL A 14 13.37 21.00 -39.63
C VAL A 14 13.70 20.91 -38.13
N ALA A 15 13.61 22.01 -37.40
CA ALA A 15 13.82 22.04 -35.96
C ALA A 15 12.77 21.17 -35.22
N ALA A 16 11.50 21.20 -35.66
CA ALA A 16 10.44 20.36 -35.10
C ALA A 16 10.69 18.85 -35.32
N LEU A 17 11.10 18.46 -36.53
CA LEU A 17 11.46 17.06 -36.88
C LEU A 17 12.65 16.55 -36.05
N CYS A 18 13.71 17.35 -35.96
CA CYS A 18 14.89 17.05 -35.13
C CYS A 18 14.49 16.92 -33.64
N SER A 19 13.67 17.86 -33.15
CA SER A 19 13.18 17.82 -31.77
C SER A 19 12.33 16.60 -31.49
N TRP A 20 11.45 16.19 -32.41
CA TRP A 20 10.63 14.98 -32.29
C TRP A 20 11.47 13.71 -32.24
N TRP A 21 12.42 13.57 -33.15
CA TRP A 21 13.30 12.40 -33.21
C TRP A 21 14.18 12.28 -31.95
N LEU A 22 14.74 13.40 -31.51
CA LEU A 22 15.55 13.49 -30.30
C LEU A 22 14.71 13.23 -29.04
N GLY A 23 13.50 13.77 -28.99
CA GLY A 23 12.54 13.57 -27.91
C GLY A 23 12.22 12.09 -27.68
N LYS A 24 12.08 11.32 -28.77
CA LYS A 24 11.85 9.87 -28.70
C LYS A 24 13.03 9.10 -28.08
N ARG A 25 14.26 9.50 -28.41
CA ARG A 25 15.47 8.92 -27.79
C ARG A 25 15.63 9.34 -26.32
N LEU A 26 15.39 10.60 -26.04
CA LEU A 26 15.45 11.12 -24.65
C LEU A 26 14.42 10.45 -23.74
N LYS A 27 13.21 10.18 -24.25
CA LYS A 27 12.17 9.44 -23.53
C LYS A 27 12.62 8.02 -23.16
N ARG A 28 13.28 7.31 -24.08
CA ARG A 28 13.82 5.97 -23.79
C ARG A 28 14.90 6.00 -22.71
N LEU A 29 15.83 6.97 -22.80
CA LEU A 29 16.87 7.13 -21.79
C LEU A 29 16.29 7.55 -20.44
N GLN A 30 15.26 8.39 -20.41
CA GLN A 30 14.53 8.72 -19.19
C GLN A 30 13.92 7.50 -18.53
N GLY A 31 13.33 6.58 -19.31
CA GLY A 31 12.83 5.31 -18.80
C GLY A 31 13.92 4.47 -18.13
N LYS A 32 15.10 4.38 -18.78
CA LYS A 32 16.25 3.65 -18.20
C LYS A 32 16.81 4.29 -16.92
N VAL A 33 16.85 5.62 -16.86
CA VAL A 33 17.22 6.33 -15.62
C VAL A 33 16.23 6.02 -14.51
N GLN A 34 14.93 6.00 -14.81
CA GLN A 34 13.90 5.76 -13.82
C GLN A 34 13.89 4.31 -13.31
N GLU A 35 14.17 3.34 -14.21
CA GLU A 35 14.33 1.93 -13.87
C GLU A 35 15.53 1.73 -12.92
N SER A 36 16.71 2.21 -13.29
CA SER A 36 17.94 2.11 -12.47
C SER A 36 17.84 2.88 -11.14
N GLU A 37 17.14 4.02 -11.11
CA GLU A 37 16.86 4.76 -9.87
C GLU A 37 15.95 3.94 -8.93
N SER A 38 14.92 3.28 -9.49
CA SER A 38 14.00 2.44 -8.72
C SER A 38 14.73 1.24 -8.10
N GLU A 39 15.57 0.56 -8.87
CA GLU A 39 16.38 -0.58 -8.39
C GLU A 39 17.35 -0.15 -7.28
N TYR A 40 18.04 0.97 -7.47
CA TYR A 40 18.95 1.53 -6.47
C TYR A 40 18.23 1.85 -5.17
N ARG A 41 17.08 2.54 -5.24
CA ARG A 41 16.30 2.90 -4.05
C ARG A 41 15.68 1.69 -3.36
N SER A 42 15.15 0.73 -4.13
CA SER A 42 14.57 -0.50 -3.58
C SER A 42 15.62 -1.29 -2.80
N PHE A 43 16.81 -1.49 -3.38
CA PHE A 43 17.89 -2.21 -2.70
C PHE A 43 18.39 -1.47 -1.45
N LEU A 44 18.48 -0.14 -1.50
CA LEU A 44 18.85 0.69 -0.35
C LEU A 44 17.84 0.55 0.79
N GLN A 45 16.55 0.66 0.48
CA GLN A 45 15.47 0.51 1.46
C GLN A 45 15.44 -0.90 2.07
N GLU A 46 15.59 -1.93 1.24
CA GLU A 46 15.65 -3.33 1.69
C GLU A 46 16.84 -3.57 2.62
N SER A 47 18.02 -3.06 2.25
CA SER A 47 19.24 -3.20 3.06
C SER A 47 19.14 -2.49 4.40
N LEU A 48 18.51 -1.30 4.44
CA LEU A 48 18.30 -0.55 5.67
C LEU A 48 17.21 -1.20 6.55
N ALA A 49 16.13 -1.67 5.94
CA ALA A 49 15.06 -2.36 6.67
C ALA A 49 15.55 -3.66 7.33
N ASN A 50 16.51 -4.34 6.71
CA ASN A 50 17.10 -5.59 7.18
C ASN A 50 18.53 -5.43 7.70
N LEU A 51 18.90 -4.24 8.20
CA LEU A 51 20.26 -3.92 8.62
C LEU A 51 20.81 -4.89 9.68
N LEU A 52 19.96 -5.34 10.61
CA LEU A 52 20.35 -6.35 11.62
C LEU A 52 20.75 -7.67 10.97
N ILE A 53 20.05 -8.10 9.91
CA ILE A 53 20.37 -9.32 9.18
C ILE A 53 21.71 -9.16 8.44
N VAL A 54 21.88 -8.03 7.74
CA VAL A 54 23.13 -7.71 7.04
C VAL A 54 24.31 -7.78 8.01
N LYS A 55 24.17 -7.20 9.20
CA LYS A 55 25.21 -7.24 10.24
C LYS A 55 25.42 -8.62 10.86
N ALA A 56 24.34 -9.34 11.15
CA ALA A 56 24.41 -10.67 11.74
C ALA A 56 25.18 -11.68 10.86
N PHE A 57 25.09 -11.51 9.54
CA PHE A 57 25.80 -12.35 8.56
C PHE A 57 27.07 -11.69 8.00
N THR A 58 27.56 -10.60 8.61
CA THR A 58 28.76 -9.85 8.14
C THR A 58 28.72 -9.56 6.64
N GLY A 59 27.53 -9.13 6.16
CA GLY A 59 27.23 -8.94 4.74
C GLY A 59 27.46 -7.52 4.25
N GLU A 60 28.03 -6.62 5.06
CA GLU A 60 28.17 -5.19 4.78
C GLU A 60 28.94 -4.93 3.47
N ASP A 61 30.07 -5.60 3.29
CA ASP A 61 30.91 -5.41 2.11
C ASP A 61 30.17 -5.82 0.83
N ARG A 62 29.42 -6.93 0.86
CA ARG A 62 28.60 -7.35 -0.28
C ARG A 62 27.47 -6.36 -0.57
N ALA A 63 26.82 -5.83 0.46
CA ALA A 63 25.75 -4.85 0.32
C ALA A 63 26.30 -3.55 -0.30
N VAL A 64 27.47 -3.07 0.19
CA VAL A 64 28.15 -1.86 -0.35
C VAL A 64 28.61 -2.09 -1.78
N GLU A 65 29.18 -3.25 -2.10
CA GLU A 65 29.59 -3.59 -3.47
C GLU A 65 28.40 -3.58 -4.42
N ARG A 66 27.28 -4.20 -4.05
CA ARG A 66 26.07 -4.20 -4.88
C ARG A 66 25.47 -2.82 -5.02
N LEU A 67 25.42 -2.04 -3.95
CA LEU A 67 24.95 -0.66 -3.98
C LEU A 67 25.83 0.20 -4.91
N THR A 68 27.14 -0.03 -4.89
CA THR A 68 28.09 0.66 -5.76
C THR A 68 27.83 0.32 -7.22
N LYS A 69 27.63 -0.93 -7.58
CA LYS A 69 27.28 -1.36 -8.94
C LYS A 69 25.97 -0.71 -9.43
N LEU A 70 24.92 -0.74 -8.61
CA LEU A 70 23.64 -0.11 -8.95
C LEU A 70 23.77 1.41 -9.11
N ARG A 71 24.59 2.05 -8.27
CA ARG A 71 24.92 3.48 -8.41
C ARG A 71 25.65 3.79 -9.71
N GLU A 72 26.63 2.97 -10.08
CA GLU A 72 27.38 3.14 -11.32
C GLU A 72 26.50 2.97 -12.55
N GLU A 73 25.61 1.97 -12.54
CA GLU A 73 24.63 1.77 -13.60
C GLU A 73 23.68 2.98 -13.73
N ARG A 74 23.17 3.48 -12.60
CA ARG A 74 22.35 4.69 -12.56
C ARG A 74 23.12 5.89 -13.14
N PHE A 75 24.36 6.12 -12.73
CA PHE A 75 25.19 7.22 -13.25
C PHE A 75 25.44 7.08 -14.74
N TYR A 76 25.69 5.88 -15.25
CA TYR A 76 25.84 5.63 -16.67
C TYR A 76 24.63 6.10 -17.49
N TRP A 77 23.41 5.75 -17.05
CA TRP A 77 22.20 6.18 -17.73
C TRP A 77 21.92 7.68 -17.58
N VAL A 78 22.16 8.24 -16.41
CA VAL A 78 22.06 9.68 -16.15
C VAL A 78 23.04 10.46 -17.05
N TYR A 79 24.29 10.02 -17.12
CA TYR A 79 25.32 10.67 -17.96
C TYR A 79 24.94 10.62 -19.45
N ARG A 80 24.51 9.49 -19.94
CA ARG A 80 24.03 9.35 -21.33
C ARG A 80 22.84 10.24 -21.65
N LYS A 81 21.86 10.30 -20.76
CA LYS A 81 20.68 11.17 -20.90
C LYS A 81 21.10 12.65 -20.93
N THR A 82 21.91 13.06 -19.95
CA THR A 82 22.36 14.46 -19.82
C THR A 82 23.23 14.86 -21.01
N GLY A 83 24.18 14.01 -21.39
CA GLY A 83 25.05 14.26 -22.54
C GLY A 83 24.25 14.43 -23.84
N LEU A 84 23.27 13.55 -24.12
CA LEU A 84 22.40 13.70 -25.29
C LEU A 84 21.55 14.97 -25.20
N GLY A 85 21.02 15.29 -24.03
CA GLY A 85 20.22 16.50 -23.79
C GLY A 85 21.04 17.78 -24.02
N THR A 86 22.26 17.84 -23.46
CA THR A 86 23.18 18.98 -23.64
C THR A 86 23.62 19.12 -25.08
N ALA A 87 24.03 18.03 -25.73
CA ALA A 87 24.41 18.05 -27.14
C ALA A 87 23.24 18.56 -28.02
N SER A 88 22.03 18.09 -27.76
CA SER A 88 20.82 18.57 -28.44
C SER A 88 20.60 20.07 -28.29
N SER A 89 20.65 20.56 -27.05
CA SER A 89 20.44 22.00 -26.77
C SER A 89 21.53 22.88 -27.40
N THR A 90 22.77 22.39 -27.40
CA THR A 90 23.89 23.09 -28.00
C THR A 90 23.74 23.18 -29.53
N VAL A 91 23.44 22.07 -30.20
CA VAL A 91 23.19 22.04 -31.65
C VAL A 91 22.04 22.97 -32.03
N MET A 92 20.96 22.93 -31.25
CA MET A 92 19.79 23.80 -31.48
C MET A 92 20.18 25.28 -31.31
N SER A 93 20.90 25.62 -30.23
CA SER A 93 21.38 27.02 -29.99
C SER A 93 22.31 27.53 -31.11
N LEU A 94 23.21 26.65 -31.59
CA LEU A 94 24.11 26.99 -32.70
C LEU A 94 23.32 27.20 -34.01
N ALA A 95 22.31 26.39 -34.29
CA ALA A 95 21.46 26.56 -35.45
C ALA A 95 20.70 27.89 -35.43
N PHE A 96 20.14 28.27 -34.27
CA PHE A 96 19.45 29.55 -34.12
C PHE A 96 20.41 30.76 -34.18
N GLN A 97 21.57 30.69 -33.53
CA GLN A 97 22.57 31.75 -33.59
C GLN A 97 23.16 31.89 -35.02
N GLY A 98 23.39 30.75 -35.69
CA GLY A 98 23.80 30.73 -37.09
C GLY A 98 22.77 31.42 -38.01
N GLY A 99 21.49 31.12 -37.81
CA GLY A 99 20.39 31.79 -38.53
C GLY A 99 20.35 33.30 -38.29
N TYR A 100 20.61 33.74 -37.05
CA TYR A 100 20.71 35.17 -36.73
C TYR A 100 21.90 35.82 -37.43
N LEU A 101 23.10 35.19 -37.43
CA LEU A 101 24.29 35.67 -38.10
C LEU A 101 24.08 35.78 -39.62
N ILE A 102 23.42 34.82 -40.24
CA ILE A 102 23.07 34.87 -41.67
C ILE A 102 22.14 36.04 -41.94
N ALA A 103 21.10 36.24 -41.12
CA ALA A 103 20.18 37.36 -41.24
C ALA A 103 20.91 38.72 -41.06
N PHE A 104 21.81 38.81 -40.09
CA PHE A 104 22.67 40.01 -39.87
C PHE A 104 23.55 40.29 -41.07
N SER A 105 24.30 39.29 -41.57
CA SER A 105 25.22 39.41 -42.70
C SER A 105 24.49 39.86 -43.96
N TYR A 106 23.31 39.30 -44.21
CA TYR A 106 22.47 39.68 -45.37
C TYR A 106 21.93 41.11 -45.21
N GLY A 107 21.48 41.48 -44.02
CA GLY A 107 21.03 42.83 -43.71
C GLY A 107 22.13 43.88 -43.88
N ALA A 108 23.37 43.56 -43.40
CA ALA A 108 24.54 44.40 -43.56
C ALA A 108 24.95 44.57 -45.04
N TRP A 109 24.84 43.50 -45.83
CA TRP A 109 25.11 43.55 -47.29
C TRP A 109 24.08 44.44 -48.02
N GLN A 110 22.76 44.32 -47.68
CA GLN A 110 21.74 45.21 -48.24
C GLN A 110 21.91 46.68 -47.82
N LEU A 111 22.34 46.92 -46.59
CA LEU A 111 22.65 48.26 -46.07
C LEU A 111 23.85 48.87 -46.82
N SER A 112 24.91 48.11 -47.09
CA SER A 112 26.06 48.58 -47.85
C SER A 112 25.71 48.96 -49.30
N ARG A 113 24.66 48.35 -49.85
CA ARG A 113 24.11 48.67 -51.17
C ARG A 113 23.06 49.77 -51.15
N GLN A 114 22.82 50.40 -50.00
CA GLN A 114 21.83 51.44 -49.78
C GLN A 114 20.37 50.97 -50.13
N GLN A 115 20.11 49.65 -50.14
CA GLN A 115 18.80 49.12 -50.44
C GLN A 115 17.85 49.15 -49.23
N ILE A 116 18.39 49.25 -48.02
CA ILE A 116 17.66 49.39 -46.77
C ILE A 116 18.31 50.46 -45.87
N THR A 117 17.53 50.99 -44.93
CA THR A 117 18.04 51.91 -43.91
C THR A 117 18.50 51.14 -42.65
N TYR A 118 19.30 51.79 -41.84
CA TYR A 118 19.73 51.21 -40.53
C TYR A 118 18.49 50.87 -39.65
N GLY A 119 17.49 51.68 -39.62
CA GLY A 119 16.21 51.44 -38.91
C GLY A 119 15.52 50.18 -39.40
N THR A 120 15.46 49.97 -40.73
CA THR A 120 14.87 48.75 -41.31
C THR A 120 15.64 47.50 -40.92
N MET A 121 16.97 47.56 -40.91
CA MET A 121 17.84 46.44 -40.45
C MET A 121 17.61 46.10 -38.97
N SER A 122 17.53 47.13 -38.09
CA SER A 122 17.31 46.96 -36.67
C SER A 122 15.95 46.29 -36.38
N VAL A 123 14.89 46.79 -37.05
CA VAL A 123 13.55 46.18 -36.95
C VAL A 123 13.56 44.72 -37.43
N PHE A 124 14.23 44.45 -38.55
CA PHE A 124 14.34 43.10 -39.10
C PHE A 124 15.00 42.14 -38.11
N LEU A 125 16.15 42.49 -37.52
CA LEU A 125 16.82 41.65 -36.53
C LEU A 125 15.99 41.46 -35.26
N THR A 126 15.25 42.48 -34.83
CA THR A 126 14.33 42.36 -33.69
C THR A 126 13.20 41.41 -34.02
N LEU A 127 12.65 41.41 -35.23
CA LEU A 127 11.60 40.48 -35.67
C LEU A 127 12.12 39.05 -35.75
N VAL A 128 13.34 38.83 -36.24
CA VAL A 128 13.99 37.51 -36.25
C VAL A 128 14.04 36.92 -34.84
N ASN A 129 14.53 37.70 -33.85
CA ASN A 129 14.56 37.27 -32.47
C ASN A 129 13.18 37.02 -31.87
N ARG A 130 12.20 37.90 -32.18
CA ARG A 130 10.81 37.72 -31.69
C ARG A 130 10.13 36.51 -32.24
N VAL A 131 10.50 35.99 -33.42
CA VAL A 131 10.00 34.76 -33.99
C VAL A 131 10.72 33.53 -33.43
N GLN A 132 12.05 33.63 -33.29
CA GLN A 132 12.89 32.50 -32.86
C GLN A 132 12.68 32.13 -31.39
N ALA A 133 12.57 33.10 -30.47
CA ALA A 133 12.45 32.87 -29.04
C ALA A 133 11.22 32.04 -28.63
N PRO A 134 9.99 32.29 -29.12
CA PRO A 134 8.83 31.46 -28.83
C PRO A 134 8.96 30.04 -29.37
N ILE A 135 9.55 29.85 -30.55
CA ILE A 135 9.74 28.51 -31.15
C ILE A 135 10.67 27.67 -30.26
N LEU A 136 11.77 28.26 -29.79
CA LEU A 136 12.70 27.60 -28.88
C LEU A 136 12.01 27.27 -27.54
N GLY A 137 11.24 28.21 -27.01
CA GLY A 137 10.46 28.05 -25.79
C GLY A 137 9.46 26.90 -25.89
N LEU A 138 8.71 26.80 -26.97
CA LEU A 138 7.76 25.72 -27.24
C LEU A 138 8.46 24.36 -27.33
N ALA A 139 9.59 24.29 -28.06
CA ALA A 139 10.37 23.05 -28.18
C ALA A 139 10.85 22.54 -26.81
N GLN A 140 11.20 23.41 -25.88
CA GLN A 140 11.62 23.07 -24.52
C GLN A 140 10.44 22.62 -23.62
N GLN A 141 9.22 23.01 -23.92
CA GLN A 141 8.03 22.60 -23.14
C GLN A 141 7.51 21.20 -23.52
N ILE A 142 7.78 20.71 -24.72
CA ILE A 142 7.33 19.40 -25.19
C ILE A 142 7.67 18.26 -24.21
N PRO A 143 8.91 18.10 -23.70
CA PRO A 143 9.24 17.06 -22.74
C PRO A 143 8.47 17.18 -21.42
N ARG A 144 8.20 18.42 -20.97
CA ARG A 144 7.43 18.69 -19.75
C ARG A 144 5.97 18.26 -19.90
N ILE A 145 5.36 18.56 -21.05
CA ILE A 145 3.98 18.16 -21.37
C ILE A 145 3.88 16.63 -21.43
N ILE A 146 4.85 15.93 -22.06
CA ILE A 146 4.88 14.47 -22.12
C ILE A 146 5.01 13.87 -20.71
N ALA A 147 5.86 14.44 -19.85
CA ALA A 147 6.00 13.98 -18.48
C ALA A 147 4.70 14.16 -17.68
N LEU A 148 4.04 15.29 -17.85
CA LEU A 148 2.76 15.60 -17.22
C LEU A 148 1.65 14.63 -17.66
N LEU A 149 1.53 14.38 -18.98
CA LEU A 149 0.58 13.41 -19.52
C LEU A 149 0.84 12.00 -19.03
N THR A 150 2.10 11.62 -18.90
CA THR A 150 2.48 10.28 -18.37
C THR A 150 2.09 10.15 -16.90
N SER A 151 2.32 11.19 -16.10
CA SER A 151 1.93 11.21 -14.68
C SER A 151 0.41 11.21 -14.51
N ALA A 152 -0.30 12.00 -15.32
CA ALA A 152 -1.76 12.01 -15.33
C ALA A 152 -2.35 10.64 -15.74
N GLY A 153 -1.74 9.97 -16.73
CA GLY A 153 -2.12 8.61 -17.13
C GLY A 153 -2.03 7.61 -15.97
N ARG A 154 -0.96 7.67 -15.17
CA ARG A 154 -0.81 6.81 -13.97
C ARG A 154 -1.87 7.08 -12.91
N ILE A 155 -2.21 8.34 -12.69
CA ILE A 155 -3.29 8.71 -11.75
C ILE A 155 -4.63 8.17 -12.27
N MET A 156 -4.90 8.30 -13.57
CA MET A 156 -6.11 7.77 -14.18
C MET A 156 -6.19 6.24 -14.13
N GLU A 157 -5.05 5.52 -14.24
CA GLU A 157 -5.00 4.07 -14.04
C GLU A 157 -5.39 3.70 -12.61
N LEU A 158 -4.88 4.43 -11.60
CA LEU A 158 -5.27 4.22 -10.21
C LEU A 158 -6.76 4.52 -9.99
N GLN A 159 -7.31 5.56 -10.61
CA GLN A 159 -8.74 5.88 -10.52
C GLN A 159 -9.65 4.85 -11.19
N ARG A 160 -9.12 4.08 -12.17
CA ARG A 160 -9.87 3.01 -12.84
C ARG A 160 -9.94 1.73 -12.02
N ILE A 161 -9.10 1.58 -11.00
CA ILE A 161 -9.22 0.45 -10.08
C ILE A 161 -10.58 0.59 -9.39
N PRO A 162 -11.47 -0.39 -9.55
CA PRO A 162 -12.78 -0.32 -8.92
C PRO A 162 -12.59 -0.15 -7.42
N GLY A 163 -13.16 0.91 -6.88
CA GLY A 163 -13.19 1.10 -5.43
C GLY A 163 -13.99 -0.01 -4.77
N GLU A 164 -13.67 -0.32 -3.54
CA GLU A 164 -14.44 -1.28 -2.76
C GLU A 164 -15.92 -0.89 -2.74
N GLN A 165 -16.78 -1.79 -3.20
CA GLN A 165 -18.21 -1.54 -3.13
C GLN A 165 -18.61 -1.48 -1.65
N ARG A 166 -19.09 -0.31 -1.22
CA ARG A 166 -19.77 -0.18 0.07
C ARG A 166 -21.07 -0.93 -0.04
N ALA A 167 -21.00 -2.27 0.15
CA ALA A 167 -22.19 -3.08 0.17
C ALA A 167 -23.15 -2.52 1.24
N ALA A 168 -24.31 -2.09 0.81
CA ALA A 168 -25.37 -1.68 1.69
C ALA A 168 -25.92 -2.94 2.36
N GLY A 169 -25.45 -3.22 3.56
CA GLY A 169 -25.90 -4.31 4.38
C GLY A 169 -25.94 -3.88 5.83
N GLU A 170 -26.94 -4.31 6.54
CA GLU A 170 -27.06 -4.10 7.97
C GLU A 170 -27.60 -5.35 8.63
N ILE A 171 -26.83 -5.92 9.54
CA ILE A 171 -27.31 -6.96 10.45
C ILE A 171 -27.38 -6.29 11.82
N ARG A 172 -28.57 -6.36 12.43
CA ARG A 172 -28.80 -5.77 13.75
C ARG A 172 -28.80 -6.84 14.82
N GLY A 173 -28.33 -6.45 15.99
CA GLY A 173 -28.28 -7.32 17.16
C GLY A 173 -26.87 -7.77 17.50
N TRP A 174 -26.74 -8.44 18.64
CA TRP A 174 -25.46 -8.92 19.16
C TRP A 174 -25.15 -10.37 18.79
N GLU A 175 -26.18 -11.19 18.64
CA GLU A 175 -26.06 -12.64 18.36
C GLU A 175 -25.77 -12.86 16.88
N ILE A 176 -24.51 -12.75 16.47
CA ILE A 176 -24.08 -12.86 15.08
C ILE A 176 -23.30 -14.15 14.87
N GLY A 177 -23.79 -14.98 13.94
CA GLY A 177 -23.10 -16.15 13.43
C GLY A 177 -22.72 -16.00 11.96
N VAL A 178 -21.99 -16.97 11.42
CA VAL A 178 -21.58 -16.99 10.01
C VAL A 178 -21.76 -18.39 9.43
N GLU A 179 -22.17 -18.46 8.18
CA GLU A 179 -22.33 -19.71 7.42
C GLU A 179 -21.65 -19.60 6.06
N LEU A 180 -20.71 -20.50 5.78
CA LEU A 180 -20.05 -20.67 4.50
C LEU A 180 -20.64 -21.89 3.79
N ARG A 181 -20.99 -21.73 2.51
CA ARG A 181 -21.54 -22.80 1.68
C ARG A 181 -20.75 -22.97 0.41
N ASN A 182 -20.10 -24.13 0.28
CA ASN A 182 -19.30 -24.51 -0.89
C ASN A 182 -18.30 -23.44 -1.34
N VAL A 183 -17.68 -22.74 -0.39
CA VAL A 183 -16.75 -21.64 -0.66
C VAL A 183 -15.48 -22.19 -1.28
N CYS A 184 -15.14 -21.67 -2.47
CA CYS A 184 -13.89 -21.92 -3.16
C CYS A 184 -13.14 -20.61 -3.38
N PHE A 185 -11.83 -20.62 -3.17
CA PHE A 185 -10.97 -19.47 -3.45
C PHE A 185 -9.54 -19.89 -3.80
N GLY A 186 -8.91 -19.17 -4.73
CA GLY A 186 -7.49 -19.30 -5.07
C GLY A 186 -6.92 -17.98 -5.56
N TYR A 187 -5.69 -17.67 -5.17
CA TYR A 187 -4.96 -16.49 -5.68
C TYR A 187 -4.48 -16.66 -7.12
N THR A 188 -4.31 -17.90 -7.53
CA THR A 188 -3.89 -18.33 -8.86
C THR A 188 -4.83 -19.41 -9.38
N ARG A 189 -4.42 -20.21 -10.37
CA ARG A 189 -5.21 -21.33 -10.89
C ARG A 189 -5.43 -22.44 -9.86
N GLU A 190 -4.57 -22.55 -8.87
CA GLU A 190 -4.72 -23.56 -7.81
C GLU A 190 -5.60 -23.04 -6.68
N PRO A 191 -6.67 -23.76 -6.31
CA PRO A 191 -7.54 -23.35 -5.23
C PRO A 191 -6.87 -23.57 -3.86
N VAL A 192 -6.85 -22.52 -3.03
CA VAL A 192 -6.41 -22.55 -1.62
C VAL A 192 -7.52 -23.08 -0.71
N LEU A 193 -8.77 -22.70 -0.98
CA LEU A 193 -9.96 -23.22 -0.29
C LEU A 193 -10.81 -23.96 -1.31
N LYS A 194 -11.24 -25.18 -0.93
CA LYS A 194 -11.95 -26.12 -1.80
C LYS A 194 -13.28 -26.54 -1.15
N ARG A 195 -14.39 -25.99 -1.64
CA ARG A 195 -15.77 -26.32 -1.19
C ARG A 195 -15.92 -26.29 0.34
N VAL A 196 -15.40 -25.23 0.96
CA VAL A 196 -15.49 -25.06 2.41
C VAL A 196 -16.95 -24.88 2.79
N ASN A 197 -17.42 -25.76 3.71
CA ASN A 197 -18.70 -25.66 4.38
C ASN A 197 -18.42 -25.50 5.86
N LEU A 198 -18.89 -24.40 6.45
CA LEU A 198 -18.66 -24.08 7.85
C LEU A 198 -19.82 -23.26 8.37
N LYS A 199 -20.32 -23.62 9.56
CA LYS A 199 -21.30 -22.82 10.29
C LYS A 199 -20.74 -22.52 11.68
N ILE A 200 -20.70 -21.26 12.07
CA ILE A 200 -20.36 -20.82 13.43
C ILE A 200 -21.61 -20.18 14.03
N CYS A 201 -22.04 -20.70 15.15
CA CYS A 201 -23.25 -20.23 15.83
C CYS A 201 -22.96 -18.92 16.62
N PRO A 202 -23.98 -18.08 16.85
CA PRO A 202 -23.85 -16.92 17.71
C PRO A 202 -23.34 -17.30 19.11
N GLY A 203 -22.37 -16.56 19.63
CA GLY A 203 -21.76 -16.80 20.94
C GLY A 203 -20.83 -18.03 21.01
N GLU A 204 -20.59 -18.73 19.90
CA GLU A 204 -19.72 -19.89 19.84
C GLU A 204 -18.23 -19.46 19.77
N PHE A 205 -17.39 -20.17 20.51
CA PHE A 205 -15.93 -20.04 20.47
C PHE A 205 -15.34 -21.19 19.66
N VAL A 206 -14.89 -20.89 18.46
CA VAL A 206 -14.39 -21.88 17.51
C VAL A 206 -12.88 -21.69 17.32
N ALA A 207 -12.12 -22.76 17.54
CA ALA A 207 -10.70 -22.78 17.20
C ALA A 207 -10.49 -23.33 15.78
N ILE A 208 -9.59 -22.72 15.02
CA ILE A 208 -9.09 -23.27 13.76
C ILE A 208 -7.63 -23.68 13.94
N ALA A 209 -7.39 -24.97 13.83
CA ALA A 209 -6.06 -25.56 13.78
C ALA A 209 -5.66 -25.89 12.33
N GLY A 210 -4.37 -26.07 12.09
CA GLY A 210 -3.85 -26.47 10.78
C GLY A 210 -2.45 -25.92 10.53
N GLU A 211 -1.74 -26.51 9.59
CA GLU A 211 -0.38 -26.11 9.24
C GLU A 211 -0.30 -24.66 8.71
N SER A 212 0.90 -24.07 8.79
CA SER A 212 1.10 -22.73 8.21
C SER A 212 0.94 -22.78 6.69
N GLY A 213 0.29 -21.74 6.13
CA GLY A 213 0.07 -21.65 4.67
C GLY A 213 -1.14 -22.39 4.12
N ILE A 214 -1.89 -23.16 4.95
CA ILE A 214 -3.00 -24.02 4.48
C ILE A 214 -4.29 -23.24 4.11
N GLY A 215 -4.34 -21.92 4.34
CA GLY A 215 -5.50 -21.10 3.96
C GLY A 215 -6.24 -20.44 5.14
N LYS A 216 -5.76 -20.55 6.40
CA LYS A 216 -6.40 -19.93 7.58
C LYS A 216 -6.58 -18.41 7.42
N THR A 217 -5.52 -17.70 7.10
CA THR A 217 -5.57 -16.24 6.85
C THR A 217 -6.42 -15.90 5.62
N THR A 218 -6.46 -16.78 4.62
CA THR A 218 -7.34 -16.61 3.44
C THR A 218 -8.81 -16.69 3.86
N LEU A 219 -9.17 -17.64 4.73
CA LEU A 219 -10.53 -17.77 5.29
C LEU A 219 -10.92 -16.50 6.05
N ILE A 220 -10.06 -15.98 6.93
CA ILE A 220 -10.31 -14.71 7.63
C ILE A 220 -10.54 -13.56 6.65
N ARG A 221 -9.70 -13.44 5.62
CA ARG A 221 -9.82 -12.36 4.63
C ARG A 221 -11.13 -12.42 3.87
N ILE A 222 -11.64 -13.62 3.60
CA ILE A 222 -12.96 -13.83 3.00
C ILE A 222 -14.07 -13.43 3.98
N LEU A 223 -14.00 -13.88 5.24
CA LEU A 223 -14.96 -13.48 6.28
C LEU A 223 -15.03 -11.97 6.46
N MET A 224 -13.91 -11.28 6.39
CA MET A 224 -13.83 -9.83 6.49
C MET A 224 -14.12 -9.09 5.17
N ALA A 225 -14.52 -9.81 4.12
CA ALA A 225 -14.74 -9.26 2.79
C ALA A 225 -13.54 -8.45 2.23
N PHE A 226 -12.30 -8.86 2.54
CA PHE A 226 -11.11 -8.38 1.86
C PHE A 226 -10.83 -9.14 0.56
N LEU A 227 -11.43 -10.33 0.42
CA LEU A 227 -11.35 -11.18 -0.76
C LEU A 227 -12.77 -11.62 -1.13
N GLU A 228 -13.11 -11.54 -2.40
CA GLU A 228 -14.35 -12.07 -2.95
C GLU A 228 -14.21 -13.58 -3.18
N THR A 229 -15.26 -14.33 -2.94
CA THR A 229 -15.28 -15.78 -3.17
C THR A 229 -15.26 -16.07 -4.67
N GLY A 230 -14.46 -17.06 -5.09
CA GLY A 230 -14.48 -17.54 -6.48
C GLY A 230 -15.74 -18.36 -6.80
N ALA A 231 -16.30 -19.05 -5.81
CA ALA A 231 -17.57 -19.75 -5.84
C ALA A 231 -18.08 -19.99 -4.41
N GLY A 232 -19.37 -20.27 -4.27
CA GLY A 232 -20.04 -20.42 -2.98
C GLY A 232 -20.46 -19.08 -2.38
N THR A 233 -21.06 -19.12 -1.19
CA THR A 233 -21.58 -17.95 -0.47
C THR A 233 -21.08 -17.93 0.96
N VAL A 234 -20.94 -16.74 1.51
CA VAL A 234 -20.66 -16.47 2.92
C VAL A 234 -21.75 -15.58 3.45
N ASP A 235 -22.56 -16.10 4.35
CA ASP A 235 -23.69 -15.39 4.92
C ASP A 235 -23.47 -15.17 6.42
N PHE A 236 -23.56 -13.91 6.86
CA PHE A 236 -23.73 -13.60 8.27
C PHE A 236 -25.20 -13.63 8.63
N TYR A 237 -25.52 -14.12 9.81
CA TYR A 237 -26.89 -14.20 10.31
C TYR A 237 -26.97 -13.85 11.79
N ASN A 238 -28.14 -13.37 12.22
CA ASN A 238 -28.38 -13.07 13.62
C ASN A 238 -29.39 -14.04 14.25
N GLY A 239 -29.55 -13.96 15.58
CA GLY A 239 -30.48 -14.80 16.32
C GLY A 239 -31.95 -14.63 15.92
N SER A 240 -32.32 -13.52 15.24
CA SER A 240 -33.68 -13.31 14.71
C SER A 240 -33.92 -13.90 13.31
N GLY A 241 -32.94 -14.59 12.74
CA GLY A 241 -33.02 -15.22 11.43
C GLY A 241 -32.73 -14.31 10.23
N GLN A 242 -32.34 -13.03 10.45
CA GLN A 242 -31.89 -12.18 9.38
C GLN A 242 -30.56 -12.70 8.83
N ARG A 243 -30.49 -12.87 7.50
CA ARG A 243 -29.27 -13.31 6.80
C ARG A 243 -28.83 -12.28 5.78
N GLN A 244 -27.52 -12.11 5.63
CA GLN A 244 -26.95 -11.22 4.65
C GLN A 244 -25.63 -11.76 4.15
N GLU A 245 -25.46 -11.78 2.82
CA GLU A 245 -24.21 -12.15 2.19
C GLU A 245 -23.10 -11.15 2.58
N THR A 246 -21.87 -11.66 2.75
CA THR A 246 -20.72 -10.88 3.21
C THR A 246 -20.41 -9.72 2.27
N GLY A 247 -19.96 -8.62 2.85
CA GLY A 247 -19.54 -7.41 2.16
C GLY A 247 -18.81 -6.49 3.11
N ALA A 248 -18.33 -5.33 2.66
CA ALA A 248 -17.55 -4.40 3.48
C ALA A 248 -18.24 -3.98 4.80
N PHE A 249 -19.57 -4.04 4.87
CA PHE A 249 -20.37 -3.72 6.05
C PHE A 249 -20.06 -4.62 7.26
N VAL A 250 -19.63 -5.88 7.03
CA VAL A 250 -19.36 -6.85 8.12
C VAL A 250 -18.28 -6.36 9.08
N ARG A 251 -17.36 -5.53 8.61
CA ARG A 251 -16.28 -4.94 9.41
C ARG A 251 -16.79 -4.01 10.50
N LYS A 252 -18.05 -3.58 10.45
CA LYS A 252 -18.66 -2.74 11.50
C LYS A 252 -18.91 -3.55 12.77
N PHE A 253 -19.20 -4.84 12.64
CA PHE A 253 -19.52 -5.73 13.77
C PHE A 253 -18.45 -6.81 14.01
N ILE A 254 -17.32 -6.78 13.30
CA ILE A 254 -16.18 -7.66 13.55
C ILE A 254 -15.05 -6.87 14.22
N ALA A 255 -14.48 -7.42 15.29
CA ALA A 255 -13.19 -7.02 15.82
C ALA A 255 -12.14 -8.06 15.40
N TYR A 256 -11.01 -7.59 14.85
CA TYR A 256 -9.94 -8.43 14.31
C TYR A 256 -8.60 -8.09 14.94
N VAL A 257 -7.94 -9.11 15.46
CA VAL A 257 -6.55 -9.01 15.92
C VAL A 257 -5.71 -9.90 15.01
N PRO A 258 -4.96 -9.32 14.06
CA PRO A 258 -4.11 -10.09 13.15
C PRO A 258 -2.84 -10.58 13.83
N GLN A 259 -2.18 -11.54 13.21
CA GLN A 259 -0.88 -12.04 13.62
C GLN A 259 0.19 -10.95 13.62
N GLY A 260 1.08 -10.99 14.60
CA GLY A 260 2.24 -10.10 14.73
C GLY A 260 1.90 -8.74 15.34
N ASN A 261 2.84 -7.81 15.23
CA ASN A 261 2.69 -6.48 15.78
C ASN A 261 1.92 -5.57 14.83
N THR A 262 0.77 -5.08 15.28
CA THR A 262 -0.18 -4.27 14.49
C THR A 262 -0.47 -2.91 15.14
N LEU A 263 0.47 -2.44 15.96
CA LEU A 263 0.37 -1.11 16.54
C LEU A 263 0.83 -0.04 15.54
N PHE A 264 0.20 1.10 15.61
CA PHE A 264 0.58 2.29 14.87
C PHE A 264 1.50 3.18 15.73
N SER A 265 2.35 3.95 15.07
CA SER A 265 3.09 5.02 15.74
C SER A 265 2.10 6.04 16.35
N GLY A 266 2.36 6.42 17.60
CA GLY A 266 1.47 7.27 18.38
C GLY A 266 1.42 6.80 19.83
N THR A 267 0.49 7.29 20.63
CA THR A 267 0.37 6.90 22.03
C THR A 267 -0.34 5.54 22.19
N VAL A 268 -0.20 4.93 23.38
CA VAL A 268 -1.01 3.74 23.75
C VAL A 268 -2.50 4.09 23.68
N ARG A 269 -2.89 5.27 24.16
CA ARG A 269 -4.26 5.82 24.12
C ARG A 269 -4.79 5.84 22.69
N GLU A 270 -4.06 6.45 21.74
CA GLU A 270 -4.46 6.52 20.33
C GLU A 270 -4.62 5.13 19.71
N ASN A 271 -3.71 4.20 20.02
CA ASN A 271 -3.82 2.82 19.56
C ASN A 271 -5.08 2.10 20.08
N LEU A 272 -5.47 2.34 21.32
CA LEU A 272 -6.70 1.78 21.91
C LEU A 272 -7.94 2.43 21.31
N GLN A 273 -7.95 3.75 21.16
CA GLN A 273 -9.06 4.54 20.60
C GLN A 273 -9.37 4.22 19.16
N MET A 274 -8.45 3.60 18.40
CA MET A 274 -8.80 3.00 17.10
C MET A 274 -9.90 1.94 17.21
N GLY A 275 -10.08 1.28 18.35
CA GLY A 275 -11.20 0.38 18.61
C GLY A 275 -12.52 1.12 18.80
N ARG A 276 -12.47 2.23 19.55
CA ARG A 276 -13.59 3.13 19.81
C ARG A 276 -13.07 4.51 20.18
N GLU A 277 -13.32 5.49 19.32
CA GLU A 277 -12.76 6.84 19.38
C GLU A 277 -13.21 7.63 20.65
N ASP A 278 -14.47 7.45 21.03
CA ASP A 278 -15.12 8.11 22.18
C ASP A 278 -14.99 7.37 23.50
N ALA A 279 -14.09 6.38 23.60
CA ALA A 279 -13.91 5.62 24.83
C ALA A 279 -13.37 6.47 25.98
N SER A 280 -14.01 6.37 27.15
CA SER A 280 -13.53 7.00 28.36
C SER A 280 -12.24 6.36 28.87
N GLU A 281 -11.51 7.08 29.72
CA GLU A 281 -10.26 6.55 30.29
C GLU A 281 -10.49 5.28 31.12
N GLU A 282 -11.60 5.23 31.86
CA GLU A 282 -12.00 4.02 32.60
C GLU A 282 -12.23 2.83 31.70
N GLU A 283 -12.82 3.04 30.51
CA GLU A 283 -13.04 1.98 29.54
C GLU A 283 -11.73 1.52 28.90
N LEU A 284 -10.77 2.43 28.65
CA LEU A 284 -9.42 2.07 28.19
C LEU A 284 -8.72 1.16 29.20
N TRP A 285 -8.76 1.53 30.49
CA TRP A 285 -8.17 0.72 31.55
C TRP A 285 -8.89 -0.61 31.74
N ALA A 286 -10.21 -0.63 31.64
CA ALA A 286 -10.99 -1.87 31.72
C ALA A 286 -10.64 -2.84 30.58
N ALA A 287 -10.49 -2.33 29.34
CA ALA A 287 -10.07 -3.15 28.20
C ALA A 287 -8.64 -3.67 28.37
N LEU A 288 -7.72 -2.85 28.86
CA LEU A 288 -6.36 -3.28 29.18
C LEU A 288 -6.32 -4.34 30.29
N LYS A 289 -7.15 -4.20 31.30
CA LYS A 289 -7.29 -5.22 32.37
C LYS A 289 -7.73 -6.56 31.83
N LEU A 290 -8.75 -6.59 30.96
CA LEU A 290 -9.22 -7.81 30.30
C LEU A 290 -8.15 -8.45 29.41
N ALA A 291 -7.30 -7.64 28.76
CA ALA A 291 -6.18 -8.09 27.95
C ALA A 291 -4.92 -8.37 28.78
N SER A 292 -4.98 -8.36 30.12
CA SER A 292 -3.83 -8.49 31.03
C SER A 292 -2.73 -7.45 30.74
N GLY A 293 -3.11 -6.30 30.23
CA GLY A 293 -2.21 -5.22 29.82
C GLY A 293 -2.05 -4.07 30.82
N GLU A 294 -2.94 -3.97 31.82
CA GLU A 294 -3.02 -2.82 32.74
C GLU A 294 -1.70 -2.59 33.49
N ASN A 295 -1.14 -3.63 34.08
CA ASN A 295 0.05 -3.50 34.96
C ASN A 295 1.26 -2.97 34.20
N PHE A 296 1.52 -3.47 32.97
CA PHE A 296 2.67 -3.01 32.21
C PHE A 296 2.46 -1.59 31.67
N VAL A 297 1.23 -1.24 31.23
CA VAL A 297 0.95 0.11 30.73
C VAL A 297 1.09 1.13 31.88
N ARG A 298 0.63 0.80 33.08
CA ARG A 298 0.85 1.65 34.28
C ARG A 298 2.32 1.81 34.66
N SER A 299 3.18 0.82 34.30
CA SER A 299 4.62 0.89 34.54
C SER A 299 5.39 1.68 33.48
N LEU A 300 4.75 2.04 32.36
CA LEU A 300 5.36 2.92 31.36
C LEU A 300 5.50 4.35 31.90
N PRO A 301 6.50 5.12 31.44
CA PRO A 301 6.79 6.45 31.97
C PRO A 301 5.60 7.42 31.94
N GLU A 302 4.80 7.36 30.89
CA GLU A 302 3.63 8.24 30.67
C GLU A 302 2.31 7.45 30.62
N GLY A 303 2.31 6.18 31.04
CA GLY A 303 1.11 5.32 31.06
C GLY A 303 0.44 5.23 29.68
N LEU A 304 -0.85 5.61 29.61
CA LEU A 304 -1.62 5.63 28.35
C LEU A 304 -1.05 6.60 27.31
N ASP A 305 -0.37 7.65 27.73
CA ASP A 305 0.15 8.68 26.82
C ASP A 305 1.59 8.40 26.37
N THR A 306 2.15 7.26 26.78
CA THR A 306 3.46 6.78 26.30
C THR A 306 3.45 6.60 24.80
N VAL A 307 4.42 7.25 24.12
CA VAL A 307 4.57 7.19 22.66
C VAL A 307 5.21 5.88 22.24
N ILE A 308 4.57 5.19 21.31
CA ILE A 308 5.02 3.96 20.67
C ILE A 308 5.59 4.32 19.31
N GLY A 309 6.79 3.83 18.99
CA GLY A 309 7.39 3.99 17.66
C GLY A 309 6.72 3.13 16.59
N GLU A 310 7.22 3.25 15.36
CA GLU A 310 6.73 2.45 14.22
C GLU A 310 6.74 0.97 14.55
N ARG A 311 5.65 0.28 14.21
CA ARG A 311 5.43 -1.15 14.49
C ARG A 311 5.66 -1.53 15.96
N GLY A 312 5.27 -0.64 16.90
CA GLY A 312 5.39 -0.94 18.32
C GLY A 312 6.81 -0.89 18.87
N HIS A 313 7.72 -0.19 18.22
CA HIS A 313 9.09 -0.04 18.71
C HIS A 313 9.09 0.55 20.13
N GLY A 314 9.82 -0.09 21.04
CA GLY A 314 9.83 0.24 22.47
C GLY A 314 9.02 -0.70 23.35
N LEU A 315 8.20 -1.58 22.77
CA LEU A 315 7.43 -2.62 23.47
C LEU A 315 7.93 -4.03 23.09
N SER A 316 7.79 -4.99 24.02
CA SER A 316 7.95 -6.40 23.66
C SER A 316 6.77 -6.86 22.79
N GLU A 317 6.95 -7.94 22.02
CA GLU A 317 5.88 -8.48 21.16
C GLU A 317 4.63 -8.85 21.97
N GLY A 318 4.78 -9.46 23.14
CA GLY A 318 3.66 -9.80 24.01
C GLY A 318 2.98 -8.56 24.62
N GLN A 319 3.70 -7.46 24.87
CA GLN A 319 3.11 -6.19 25.26
C GLN A 319 2.29 -5.57 24.13
N ALA A 320 2.84 -5.58 22.91
CA ALA A 320 2.15 -5.10 21.72
C ALA A 320 0.88 -5.91 21.42
N GLN A 321 0.94 -7.25 21.54
CA GLN A 321 -0.23 -8.12 21.40
C GLN A 321 -1.33 -7.80 22.42
N ARG A 322 -0.99 -7.59 23.70
CA ARG A 322 -1.96 -7.23 24.73
C ARG A 322 -2.68 -5.91 24.43
N ILE A 323 -1.97 -4.90 23.92
CA ILE A 323 -2.62 -3.65 23.48
C ILE A 323 -3.55 -3.90 22.29
N ALA A 324 -3.12 -4.70 21.31
CA ALA A 324 -3.96 -5.05 20.15
C ALA A 324 -5.23 -5.82 20.55
N ILE A 325 -5.13 -6.73 21.52
CA ILE A 325 -6.27 -7.45 22.10
C ILE A 325 -7.18 -6.47 22.87
N ALA A 326 -6.62 -5.59 23.69
CA ALA A 326 -7.39 -4.58 24.41
C ALA A 326 -8.16 -3.66 23.45
N ARG A 327 -7.55 -3.26 22.35
CA ARG A 327 -8.20 -2.51 21.26
C ARG A 327 -9.41 -3.25 20.69
N ALA A 328 -9.29 -4.57 20.49
CA ALA A 328 -10.40 -5.40 20.00
C ALA A 328 -11.53 -5.52 21.03
N PHE A 329 -11.20 -5.63 22.32
CA PHE A 329 -12.21 -5.66 23.39
C PHE A 329 -12.94 -4.33 23.50
N LEU A 330 -12.20 -3.22 23.40
CA LEU A 330 -12.77 -1.87 23.44
C LEU A 330 -13.79 -1.62 22.34
N ARG A 331 -13.60 -2.25 21.16
CA ARG A 331 -14.54 -2.17 20.05
C ARG A 331 -15.92 -2.74 20.38
N ARG A 332 -16.05 -3.64 21.36
CA ARG A 332 -17.31 -4.29 21.76
C ARG A 332 -18.07 -4.86 20.54
N ALA A 333 -17.36 -5.61 19.71
CA ALA A 333 -17.96 -6.22 18.52
C ALA A 333 -18.62 -7.56 18.86
N PRO A 334 -19.77 -7.89 18.26
CA PRO A 334 -20.45 -9.17 18.45
C PRO A 334 -19.71 -10.36 17.84
N PHE A 335 -18.77 -10.13 16.91
CA PHE A 335 -17.93 -11.15 16.30
C PHE A 335 -16.44 -10.77 16.46
N LEU A 336 -15.65 -11.70 16.98
CA LEU A 336 -14.22 -11.50 17.25
C LEU A 336 -13.39 -12.52 16.46
N ILE A 337 -12.33 -12.05 15.81
CA ILE A 337 -11.36 -12.90 15.12
C ILE A 337 -9.99 -12.66 15.73
N LEU A 338 -9.35 -13.71 16.25
CA LEU A 338 -8.02 -13.69 16.82
C LEU A 338 -7.10 -14.59 15.98
N ASP A 339 -6.22 -13.98 15.17
CA ASP A 339 -5.31 -14.69 14.27
C ASP A 339 -3.93 -14.80 14.92
N GLU A 340 -3.67 -15.91 15.58
CA GLU A 340 -2.44 -16.15 16.38
C GLU A 340 -2.11 -15.01 17.36
N ALA A 341 -3.16 -14.29 17.79
CA ALA A 341 -3.02 -13.05 18.56
C ALA A 341 -2.46 -13.26 19.97
N THR A 342 -2.40 -14.50 20.45
CA THR A 342 -1.88 -14.85 21.77
C THR A 342 -0.51 -15.58 21.71
N SER A 343 0.08 -15.68 20.50
CA SER A 343 1.30 -16.48 20.28
C SER A 343 2.52 -15.99 21.07
N ALA A 344 2.64 -14.69 21.32
CA ALA A 344 3.73 -14.11 22.11
C ALA A 344 3.40 -13.94 23.59
N LEU A 345 2.23 -14.44 24.05
CA LEU A 345 1.87 -14.43 25.46
C LEU A 345 2.39 -15.70 26.17
N ASP A 346 2.72 -15.56 27.44
CA ASP A 346 2.93 -16.72 28.31
C ASP A 346 1.58 -17.42 28.60
N GLU A 347 1.62 -18.68 28.96
CA GLU A 347 0.43 -19.52 29.12
C GLU A 347 -0.55 -18.97 30.15
N ALA A 348 -0.06 -18.40 31.26
CA ALA A 348 -0.90 -17.82 32.30
C ALA A 348 -1.68 -16.60 31.80
N THR A 349 -0.99 -15.72 31.08
CA THR A 349 -1.59 -14.52 30.48
C THR A 349 -2.60 -14.89 29.37
N GLU A 350 -2.28 -15.87 28.53
CA GLU A 350 -3.15 -16.37 27.49
C GLU A 350 -4.46 -16.92 28.07
N VAL A 351 -4.37 -17.75 29.11
CA VAL A 351 -5.52 -18.30 29.84
C VAL A 351 -6.37 -17.17 30.45
N ALA A 352 -5.74 -16.20 31.09
CA ALA A 352 -6.46 -15.07 31.69
C ALA A 352 -7.25 -14.26 30.64
N VAL A 353 -6.64 -14.00 29.48
CA VAL A 353 -7.29 -13.29 28.37
C VAL A 353 -8.48 -14.08 27.82
N LEU A 354 -8.32 -15.40 27.63
CA LEU A 354 -9.43 -16.25 27.12
C LEU A 354 -10.56 -16.39 28.13
N GLN A 355 -10.24 -16.50 29.41
CA GLN A 355 -11.25 -16.52 30.48
C GLN A 355 -12.00 -15.17 30.55
N GLY A 356 -11.26 -14.05 30.48
CA GLY A 356 -11.86 -12.72 30.41
C GLY A 356 -12.79 -12.56 29.21
N LEU A 357 -12.37 -13.08 28.05
CA LEU A 357 -13.19 -13.04 26.85
C LEU A 357 -14.49 -13.86 26.99
N ARG A 358 -14.41 -15.05 27.56
CA ARG A 358 -15.61 -15.91 27.81
C ARG A 358 -16.57 -15.32 28.83
N ALA A 359 -16.08 -14.50 29.75
CA ALA A 359 -16.89 -13.84 30.78
C ALA A 359 -17.56 -12.53 30.31
N LEU A 360 -17.32 -12.11 29.06
CA LEU A 360 -17.99 -10.93 28.50
C LEU A 360 -19.48 -11.16 28.34
N GLU A 361 -20.27 -10.16 28.76
CA GLU A 361 -21.72 -10.12 28.58
C GLU A 361 -22.09 -8.85 27.79
N PRO A 362 -22.80 -9.00 26.65
CA PRO A 362 -23.19 -10.24 25.98
C PRO A 362 -21.97 -10.98 25.39
N ARG A 363 -22.03 -12.33 25.37
CA ARG A 363 -20.93 -13.17 24.88
C ARG A 363 -20.76 -13.02 23.36
N PRO A 364 -19.56 -12.62 22.88
CA PRO A 364 -19.29 -12.50 21.44
C PRO A 364 -19.10 -13.88 20.80
N THR A 365 -19.37 -13.99 19.52
CA THR A 365 -18.89 -15.12 18.70
C THR A 365 -17.40 -14.96 18.46
N CYS A 366 -16.62 -16.02 18.66
CA CYS A 366 -15.16 -15.91 18.58
C CYS A 366 -14.56 -16.97 17.66
N LEU A 367 -13.75 -16.54 16.73
CA LEU A 367 -12.94 -17.39 15.86
C LEU A 367 -11.46 -17.21 16.24
N LEU A 368 -10.84 -18.27 16.76
CA LEU A 368 -9.44 -18.28 17.15
C LEU A 368 -8.62 -19.11 16.17
N ILE A 369 -7.57 -18.56 15.64
CA ILE A 369 -6.52 -19.35 14.98
C ILE A 369 -5.39 -19.54 15.98
N THR A 370 -5.08 -20.81 16.28
CA THR A 370 -4.03 -21.14 17.23
C THR A 370 -3.36 -22.48 16.91
N HIS A 371 -2.09 -22.60 17.26
CA HIS A 371 -1.36 -23.87 17.24
C HIS A 371 -1.17 -24.44 18.65
N ARG A 372 -1.65 -23.74 19.69
CA ARG A 372 -1.48 -24.13 21.09
C ARG A 372 -2.63 -24.99 21.58
N LYS A 373 -2.33 -26.24 21.94
CA LYS A 373 -3.31 -27.20 22.47
C LYS A 373 -3.99 -26.72 23.77
N GLY A 374 -3.30 -25.90 24.58
CA GLY A 374 -3.84 -25.34 25.82
C GLY A 374 -5.05 -24.43 25.61
N VAL A 375 -5.11 -23.74 24.48
CA VAL A 375 -6.19 -22.82 24.09
C VAL A 375 -7.47 -23.58 23.72
N LEU A 376 -7.36 -24.77 23.13
CA LEU A 376 -8.49 -25.58 22.66
C LEU A 376 -9.47 -25.91 23.76
N LYS A 377 -9.01 -26.02 25.01
CA LYS A 377 -9.87 -26.27 26.20
C LYS A 377 -10.87 -25.13 26.46
N TYR A 378 -10.59 -23.94 25.94
CA TYR A 378 -11.45 -22.75 26.09
C TYR A 378 -12.36 -22.54 24.88
N CYS A 379 -12.29 -23.40 23.88
CA CYS A 379 -13.14 -23.36 22.69
C CYS A 379 -14.28 -24.41 22.83
N ASP A 380 -15.41 -24.05 22.27
CA ASP A 380 -16.58 -24.95 22.27
C ASP A 380 -16.44 -26.01 21.16
N ARG A 381 -15.67 -25.70 20.09
CA ARG A 381 -15.42 -26.57 18.95
C ARG A 381 -14.05 -26.32 18.31
N GLU A 382 -13.43 -27.39 17.80
CA GLU A 382 -12.18 -27.34 17.05
C GLU A 382 -12.42 -27.73 15.58
N LEU A 383 -11.91 -26.93 14.68
CA LEU A 383 -11.92 -27.14 13.25
C LEU A 383 -10.49 -27.31 12.74
N CYS A 384 -10.30 -28.19 11.80
CA CYS A 384 -9.02 -28.40 11.13
C CYS A 384 -9.14 -28.09 9.64
N ILE A 385 -8.22 -27.30 9.10
CA ILE A 385 -8.10 -27.12 7.66
C ILE A 385 -7.10 -28.14 7.15
N ARG A 386 -7.52 -29.02 6.22
CA ARG A 386 -6.66 -29.98 5.53
C ARG A 386 -6.93 -29.93 4.04
N GLU A 387 -5.87 -29.83 3.25
CA GLU A 387 -5.94 -29.80 1.77
C GLU A 387 -6.94 -28.79 1.18
N GLY A 388 -7.16 -27.68 1.90
CA GLY A 388 -8.10 -26.61 1.50
C GLY A 388 -9.55 -26.85 1.89
N SER A 389 -9.86 -27.95 2.59
CA SER A 389 -11.19 -28.26 3.14
C SER A 389 -11.20 -28.07 4.65
N VAL A 390 -12.36 -27.70 5.21
CA VAL A 390 -12.57 -27.60 6.66
C VAL A 390 -13.24 -28.88 7.14
N THR A 391 -12.65 -29.52 8.14
CA THR A 391 -13.21 -30.72 8.79
C THR A 391 -13.34 -30.48 10.29
N GLU A 392 -14.36 -31.00 10.91
CA GLU A 392 -14.51 -31.00 12.36
C GLU A 392 -13.64 -32.12 12.95
N GLU A 393 -12.72 -31.79 13.84
CA GLU A 393 -12.13 -32.79 14.73
C GLU A 393 -13.01 -32.89 15.96
N CYS A 394 -13.61 -34.08 16.19
CA CYS A 394 -14.57 -34.33 17.25
C CYS A 394 -13.89 -34.18 18.63
N SER A 395 -14.06 -33.03 19.29
CA SER A 395 -13.93 -32.95 20.74
C SER A 395 -15.27 -32.55 21.32
N THR A 396 -15.82 -33.50 22.08
CA THR A 396 -17.01 -33.50 22.89
C THR A 396 -17.55 -32.14 23.32
N THR A 397 -18.59 -31.67 22.75
CA THR A 397 -19.84 -31.22 23.36
C THR A 397 -20.64 -30.35 22.38
N THR A 398 -21.56 -30.97 21.69
CA THR A 398 -22.52 -30.33 20.78
C THR A 398 -23.52 -29.53 21.59
N ILE A 399 -23.57 -28.20 21.35
CA ILE A 399 -24.76 -27.41 21.71
C ILE A 399 -25.13 -26.59 20.45
N CYS A 400 -25.81 -27.23 19.53
CA CYS A 400 -26.72 -26.60 18.59
C CYS A 400 -28.01 -27.40 18.59
N THR A 401 -28.89 -27.14 19.54
CA THR A 401 -30.28 -27.51 19.42
C THR A 401 -31.01 -26.54 18.52
N ALA A 402 -31.76 -27.05 17.58
CA ALA A 402 -32.50 -26.50 16.46
C ALA A 402 -33.24 -25.18 16.72
#